data_a4cc29526d0e8627579e46ea0ca4087b
#
_entry.id   a4cc29526d0e8627579e46ea0ca4087b
#
_cell.length_a   1.000
_cell.length_b   1.000
_cell.length_c   1.000
_cell.angle_alpha   90.00
_cell.angle_beta   90.00
_cell.angle_gamma   90.00
#
_symmetry.space_group_name_H-M   'P 1'
#
loop_
_entity.id
_entity.type
_entity.pdbx_description
1 polymer ?
#
loop_
_entity_poly.entity_id
_entity_poly.type
_entity_poly.pdbx_seq_one_letter_code
_entity_poly.pdbx_strand_id
1 'polypeptide(L)'
;YFDLYLLHQAMRDYFSVWRALEDAYEEGKLKAIGVSNFYPHVLANFCETVRVKPMVNQVELHPYFAQPEALATMKYYNVQPEAWAPLGGGRHKPFENNLLQSIADAHQKSISQVILRWNIQRGVVVIPKSTHQQRIEENFAIWDFSLTEKEMAQISSLDLGYVGESVKHFNPEFVRGCLAVKIHD
;
A
#
# COMPACT_ATOMS: atom_id res chain seq x y z
N TYR A 1 0.04 -3.52 -24.53
CA TYR A 1 -0.41 -2.63 -23.46
C TYR A 1 -0.05 -3.19 -22.09
N PHE A 2 -0.02 -2.31 -21.07
CA PHE A 2 0.02 -2.72 -19.67
C PHE A 2 -1.33 -2.39 -19.02
N ASP A 3 -1.80 -3.23 -18.10
CA ASP A 3 -3.06 -2.99 -17.39
C ASP A 3 -2.89 -1.90 -16.34
N LEU A 4 -1.77 -1.87 -15.60
CA LEU A 4 -1.41 -0.83 -14.64
C LEU A 4 0.08 -0.53 -14.71
N TYR A 5 0.44 0.75 -14.74
CA TYR A 5 1.82 1.20 -14.64
C TYR A 5 1.97 2.20 -13.49
N LEU A 6 2.93 1.94 -12.59
CA LEU A 6 3.14 2.77 -11.40
C LEU A 6 4.46 3.56 -11.48
N LEU A 7 4.40 4.84 -11.19
CA LEU A 7 5.56 5.64 -10.85
C LEU A 7 6.00 5.30 -9.42
N HIS A 8 7.18 4.69 -9.28
CA HIS A 8 7.59 3.99 -8.05
C HIS A 8 7.82 4.91 -6.85
N GLN A 9 8.34 6.13 -7.06
CA GLN A 9 8.74 7.04 -5.97
C GLN A 9 8.48 8.51 -6.33
N ALA A 10 8.08 9.31 -5.35
CA ALA A 10 7.99 10.75 -5.45
C ALA A 10 9.38 11.41 -5.34
N MET A 11 10.30 11.04 -6.24
CA MET A 11 11.70 11.49 -6.24
C MET A 11 12.10 11.99 -7.62
N ARG A 12 13.12 12.87 -7.68
CA ARG A 12 13.59 13.52 -8.93
C ARG A 12 12.45 14.29 -9.60
N ASP A 13 12.49 14.40 -10.93
CA ASP A 13 11.46 15.07 -11.74
C ASP A 13 10.31 14.11 -12.08
N TYR A 14 9.54 13.72 -11.05
CA TYR A 14 8.41 12.83 -11.24
C TYR A 14 7.23 13.46 -11.99
N PHE A 15 7.15 14.79 -12.07
CA PHE A 15 6.13 15.46 -12.89
C PHE A 15 6.39 15.28 -14.40
N SER A 16 7.64 15.38 -14.87
CA SER A 16 7.96 15.12 -16.27
C SER A 16 7.74 13.67 -16.65
N VAL A 17 8.10 12.72 -15.77
CA VAL A 17 7.81 11.29 -15.97
C VAL A 17 6.29 11.07 -16.03
N TRP A 18 5.52 11.73 -15.16
CA TRP A 18 4.07 11.58 -15.16
C TRP A 18 3.43 12.08 -16.46
N ARG A 19 3.87 13.19 -17.00
CA ARG A 19 3.39 13.68 -18.31
C ARG A 19 3.56 12.65 -19.42
N ALA A 20 4.69 11.94 -19.45
CA ALA A 20 4.89 10.86 -20.41
C ALA A 20 3.96 9.65 -20.16
N LEU A 21 3.61 9.37 -18.90
CA LEU A 21 2.63 8.32 -18.57
C LEU A 21 1.20 8.76 -18.96
N GLU A 22 0.84 10.03 -18.78
CA GLU A 22 -0.44 10.58 -19.25
C GLU A 22 -0.59 10.43 -20.77
N ASP A 23 0.45 10.77 -21.53
CA ASP A 23 0.45 10.63 -23.00
C ASP A 23 0.31 9.15 -23.39
N ALA A 24 1.05 8.25 -22.74
CA ALA A 24 0.96 6.81 -23.00
C ALA A 24 -0.42 6.22 -22.62
N TYR A 25 -1.08 6.75 -21.61
CA TYR A 25 -2.43 6.40 -21.22
C TYR A 25 -3.45 6.87 -22.27
N GLU A 26 -3.35 8.12 -22.71
CA GLU A 26 -4.21 8.70 -23.76
C GLU A 26 -4.06 7.97 -25.11
N GLU A 27 -2.85 7.48 -25.43
CA GLU A 27 -2.57 6.66 -26.60
C GLU A 27 -3.06 5.19 -26.47
N GLY A 28 -3.60 4.79 -25.31
CA GLY A 28 -4.08 3.43 -25.05
C GLY A 28 -2.98 2.38 -24.83
N LYS A 29 -1.73 2.78 -24.68
CA LYS A 29 -0.61 1.88 -24.33
C LYS A 29 -0.70 1.38 -22.89
N LEU A 30 -1.27 2.21 -22.00
CA LEU A 30 -1.53 1.93 -20.59
C LEU A 30 -3.04 2.00 -20.36
N LYS A 31 -3.62 1.03 -19.64
CA LYS A 31 -5.04 1.03 -19.27
C LYS A 31 -5.30 1.81 -17.96
N ALA A 32 -4.30 1.83 -17.07
CA ALA A 32 -4.33 2.58 -15.84
C ALA A 32 -2.93 3.07 -15.50
N ILE A 33 -2.85 4.23 -14.87
CA ILE A 33 -1.61 4.80 -14.37
C ILE A 33 -1.77 5.15 -12.89
N GLY A 34 -0.71 4.94 -12.12
CA GLY A 34 -0.72 5.19 -10.69
C GLY A 34 0.66 5.57 -10.17
N VAL A 35 0.70 5.77 -8.88
CA VAL A 35 1.91 6.17 -8.16
C VAL A 35 2.20 5.21 -7.02
N SER A 36 3.38 5.29 -6.42
CA SER A 36 3.73 4.57 -5.23
C SER A 36 4.51 5.47 -4.27
N ASN A 37 4.23 5.32 -2.97
CA ASN A 37 4.86 6.09 -1.90
C ASN A 37 4.64 7.61 -1.99
N PHE A 38 3.49 8.02 -2.49
CA PHE A 38 3.04 9.41 -2.44
C PHE A 38 2.27 9.64 -1.14
N TYR A 39 2.94 10.24 -0.16
CA TYR A 39 2.35 10.57 1.13
C TYR A 39 1.32 11.71 1.01
N PRO A 40 0.44 11.95 2.02
CA PRO A 40 -0.73 12.80 1.88
C PRO A 40 -0.49 14.16 1.24
N HIS A 41 0.50 14.93 1.73
CA HIS A 41 0.79 16.27 1.18
C HIS A 41 1.37 16.23 -0.23
N VAL A 42 2.19 15.21 -0.55
CA VAL A 42 2.74 15.00 -1.89
C VAL A 42 1.64 14.59 -2.86
N LEU A 43 0.78 13.63 -2.45
CA LEU A 43 -0.35 13.17 -3.26
C LEU A 43 -1.33 14.31 -3.55
N ALA A 44 -1.67 15.12 -2.53
CA ALA A 44 -2.56 16.25 -2.70
C ALA A 44 -2.02 17.26 -3.72
N ASN A 45 -0.77 17.73 -3.55
CA ASN A 45 -0.14 18.64 -4.51
C ASN A 45 -0.08 18.03 -5.92
N PHE A 46 0.19 16.74 -6.01
CA PHE A 46 0.26 16.03 -7.29
C PHE A 46 -1.11 15.99 -7.98
N CYS A 47 -2.15 15.58 -7.29
CA CYS A 47 -3.52 15.48 -7.82
C CYS A 47 -4.10 16.83 -8.26
N GLU A 48 -3.69 17.95 -7.64
CA GLU A 48 -4.11 19.30 -8.03
C GLU A 48 -3.31 19.85 -9.22
N THR A 49 -2.21 19.21 -9.62
CA THR A 49 -1.29 19.72 -10.64
C THR A 49 -1.41 18.97 -11.97
N VAL A 50 -1.69 17.65 -11.93
CA VAL A 50 -1.65 16.78 -13.11
C VAL A 50 -2.97 16.77 -13.89
N ARG A 51 -2.90 16.47 -15.20
CA ARG A 51 -4.09 16.35 -16.06
C ARG A 51 -4.93 15.10 -15.73
N VAL A 52 -4.25 13.97 -15.62
CA VAL A 52 -4.86 12.68 -15.25
C VAL A 52 -4.41 12.34 -13.84
N LYS A 53 -5.35 12.31 -12.90
CA LYS A 53 -5.04 11.91 -11.52
C LYS A 53 -4.60 10.45 -11.48
N PRO A 54 -3.68 10.07 -10.56
CA PRO A 54 -3.32 8.67 -10.39
C PRO A 54 -4.55 7.85 -10.00
N MET A 55 -4.70 6.68 -10.60
CA MET A 55 -5.81 5.77 -10.30
C MET A 55 -5.52 4.90 -9.09
N VAL A 56 -4.23 4.65 -8.80
CA VAL A 56 -3.74 3.85 -7.68
C VAL A 56 -2.61 4.60 -6.98
N ASN A 57 -2.54 4.51 -5.66
CA ASN A 57 -1.34 4.83 -4.89
C ASN A 57 -0.96 3.63 -4.03
N GLN A 58 0.15 2.99 -4.37
CA GLN A 58 0.68 1.84 -3.65
C GLN A 58 1.60 2.31 -2.52
N VAL A 59 1.22 2.04 -1.26
CA VAL A 59 1.96 2.48 -0.07
C VAL A 59 2.24 1.32 0.88
N GLU A 60 3.25 1.46 1.76
CA GLU A 60 3.41 0.54 2.88
C GLU A 60 2.18 0.61 3.77
N LEU A 61 1.47 -0.53 3.95
CA LEU A 61 0.28 -0.53 4.76
C LEU A 61 0.05 -1.91 5.41
N HIS A 62 0.09 -1.94 6.71
CA HIS A 62 -0.13 -3.12 7.55
C HIS A 62 -0.60 -2.67 8.95
N PRO A 63 -0.99 -3.57 9.89
CA PRO A 63 -1.54 -3.16 11.20
C PRO A 63 -0.66 -2.21 12.00
N TYR A 64 0.67 -2.27 11.88
CA TYR A 64 1.60 -1.38 12.59
C TYR A 64 1.92 -0.08 11.84
N PHE A 65 1.40 0.07 10.63
CA PHE A 65 1.45 1.29 9.84
C PHE A 65 0.15 1.41 9.01
N ALA A 66 -0.93 1.77 9.71
CA ALA A 66 -2.30 1.74 9.17
C ALA A 66 -2.64 2.92 8.25
N GLN A 67 -1.90 4.00 8.31
CA GLN A 67 -1.99 5.19 7.46
C GLN A 67 -3.41 5.77 7.27
N PRO A 68 -4.15 6.10 8.33
CA PRO A 68 -5.52 6.59 8.20
C PRO A 68 -5.62 7.91 7.41
N GLU A 69 -4.66 8.81 7.58
CA GLU A 69 -4.60 10.09 6.86
C GLU A 69 -4.34 9.88 5.36
N ALA A 70 -3.46 8.96 5.00
CA ALA A 70 -3.20 8.62 3.60
C ALA A 70 -4.44 8.02 2.93
N LEU A 71 -5.16 7.12 3.62
CA LEU A 71 -6.41 6.56 3.12
C LEU A 71 -7.49 7.65 2.94
N ALA A 72 -7.61 8.58 3.89
CA ALA A 72 -8.54 9.69 3.79
C ALA A 72 -8.22 10.60 2.59
N THR A 73 -6.93 10.89 2.38
CA THR A 73 -6.46 11.69 1.23
C THR A 73 -6.73 10.97 -0.09
N MET A 74 -6.40 9.68 -0.19
CA MET A 74 -6.68 8.88 -1.39
C MET A 74 -8.17 8.82 -1.68
N LYS A 75 -9.01 8.64 -0.67
CA LYS A 75 -10.48 8.67 -0.82
C LYS A 75 -10.97 10.01 -1.34
N TYR A 76 -10.45 11.13 -0.84
CA TYR A 76 -10.84 12.48 -1.29
C TYR A 76 -10.57 12.68 -2.78
N TYR A 77 -9.41 12.19 -3.28
CA TYR A 77 -9.03 12.32 -4.69
C TYR A 77 -9.54 11.17 -5.58
N ASN A 78 -10.29 10.21 -5.04
CA ASN A 78 -10.74 9.00 -5.74
C ASN A 78 -9.57 8.16 -6.28
N VAL A 79 -8.51 8.03 -5.48
CA VAL A 79 -7.32 7.21 -5.76
C VAL A 79 -7.44 5.90 -4.98
N GLN A 80 -7.32 4.76 -5.67
CA GLN A 80 -7.40 3.44 -5.05
C GLN A 80 -6.15 3.17 -4.21
N PRO A 81 -6.27 2.91 -2.89
CA PRO A 81 -5.13 2.47 -2.09
C PRO A 81 -4.75 1.02 -2.40
N GLU A 82 -3.45 0.78 -2.51
CA GLU A 82 -2.87 -0.56 -2.62
C GLU A 82 -1.74 -0.70 -1.59
N ALA A 83 -1.73 -1.85 -0.89
CA ALA A 83 -0.76 -2.11 0.19
C ALA A 83 0.42 -2.94 -0.31
N TRP A 84 1.63 -2.36 -0.35
CA TRP A 84 2.83 -3.19 -0.36
C TRP A 84 3.20 -3.60 1.08
N ALA A 85 3.87 -4.74 1.23
CA ALA A 85 4.17 -5.37 2.52
C ALA A 85 2.95 -5.48 3.46
N PRO A 86 1.77 -5.95 3.02
CA PRO A 86 0.57 -5.98 3.85
C PRO A 86 0.74 -6.84 5.12
N LEU A 87 1.70 -7.76 5.13
CA LEU A 87 2.06 -8.63 6.26
C LEU A 87 3.29 -8.11 7.04
N GLY A 88 3.64 -6.82 6.92
CA GLY A 88 4.74 -6.19 7.66
C GLY A 88 6.15 -6.42 7.07
N GLY A 89 6.27 -7.09 5.92
CA GLY A 89 7.57 -7.25 5.22
C GLY A 89 8.67 -7.93 6.03
N GLY A 90 8.33 -8.86 6.92
CA GLY A 90 9.26 -9.55 7.83
C GLY A 90 9.65 -8.74 9.07
N ARG A 91 9.02 -7.60 9.30
CA ARG A 91 9.24 -6.68 10.43
C ARG A 91 8.03 -6.68 11.35
N HIS A 92 8.14 -6.08 12.54
CA HIS A 92 7.07 -5.93 13.53
C HIS A 92 6.46 -7.23 14.07
N LYS A 93 6.91 -8.40 13.61
CA LYS A 93 6.52 -9.73 14.09
C LYS A 93 4.98 -9.90 14.24
N PRO A 94 4.17 -9.63 13.21
CA PRO A 94 2.72 -9.74 13.32
C PRO A 94 2.25 -11.14 13.71
N PHE A 95 3.01 -12.18 13.35
CA PHE A 95 2.71 -13.58 13.65
C PHE A 95 2.97 -13.99 15.12
N GLU A 96 3.61 -13.12 15.92
CA GLU A 96 3.80 -13.29 17.36
C GLU A 96 2.81 -12.43 18.18
N ASN A 97 1.87 -11.73 17.55
CA ASN A 97 0.95 -10.82 18.20
C ASN A 97 -0.28 -11.57 18.73
N ASN A 98 -0.48 -11.57 20.04
CA ASN A 98 -1.57 -12.31 20.71
C ASN A 98 -2.97 -11.79 20.32
N LEU A 99 -3.14 -10.50 20.04
CA LEU A 99 -4.42 -9.96 19.59
C LEU A 99 -4.78 -10.49 18.20
N LEU A 100 -3.83 -10.45 17.27
CA LEU A 100 -4.04 -10.99 15.92
C LEU A 100 -4.29 -12.50 15.97
N GLN A 101 -3.59 -13.23 16.84
CA GLN A 101 -3.81 -14.66 17.03
C GLN A 101 -5.20 -14.95 17.57
N SER A 102 -5.67 -14.21 18.60
CA SER A 102 -7.00 -14.43 19.17
C SER A 102 -8.13 -14.17 18.17
N ILE A 103 -7.98 -13.17 17.30
CA ILE A 103 -8.93 -12.91 16.22
C ILE A 103 -8.88 -14.02 15.18
N ALA A 104 -7.69 -14.46 14.81
CA ALA A 104 -7.49 -15.55 13.85
C ALA A 104 -8.16 -16.86 14.34
N ASP A 105 -7.97 -17.22 15.62
CA ASP A 105 -8.57 -18.39 16.23
C ASP A 105 -10.11 -18.31 16.24
N ALA A 106 -10.68 -17.14 16.56
CA ALA A 106 -12.12 -16.91 16.58
C ALA A 106 -12.77 -17.13 15.20
N HIS A 107 -12.06 -16.81 14.13
CA HIS A 107 -12.51 -17.00 12.75
C HIS A 107 -12.03 -18.32 12.11
N GLN A 108 -11.23 -19.14 12.80
CA GLN A 108 -10.59 -20.34 12.26
C GLN A 108 -9.75 -20.03 11.01
N LYS A 109 -9.03 -18.90 11.06
CA LYS A 109 -8.18 -18.37 9.98
C LYS A 109 -6.76 -18.20 10.45
N SER A 110 -5.83 -17.99 9.52
CA SER A 110 -4.46 -17.59 9.85
C SER A 110 -4.38 -16.09 10.13
N ILE A 111 -3.33 -15.66 10.85
CA ILE A 111 -3.04 -14.23 11.05
C ILE A 111 -2.89 -13.51 9.72
N SER A 112 -2.28 -14.15 8.71
CA SER A 112 -2.17 -13.59 7.36
C SER A 112 -3.55 -13.26 6.79
N GLN A 113 -4.49 -14.20 6.85
CA GLN A 113 -5.85 -14.00 6.34
C GLN A 113 -6.58 -12.87 7.08
N VAL A 114 -6.43 -12.78 8.41
CA VAL A 114 -7.00 -11.69 9.22
C VAL A 114 -6.46 -10.33 8.78
N ILE A 115 -5.14 -10.19 8.63
CA ILE A 115 -4.52 -8.93 8.20
C ILE A 115 -4.95 -8.56 6.77
N LEU A 116 -4.99 -9.51 5.85
CA LEU A 116 -5.42 -9.25 4.49
C LEU A 116 -6.91 -8.86 4.45
N ARG A 117 -7.76 -9.54 5.21
CA ARG A 117 -9.19 -9.21 5.32
C ARG A 117 -9.42 -7.83 5.91
N TRP A 118 -8.66 -7.45 6.94
CA TRP A 118 -8.68 -6.11 7.52
C TRP A 118 -8.36 -5.01 6.49
N ASN A 119 -7.36 -5.23 5.63
CA ASN A 119 -7.05 -4.31 4.54
C ASN A 119 -8.21 -4.21 3.53
N ILE A 120 -8.74 -5.35 3.07
CA ILE A 120 -9.85 -5.40 2.11
C ILE A 120 -11.09 -4.69 2.65
N GLN A 121 -11.43 -4.86 3.93
CA GLN A 121 -12.58 -4.18 4.54
C GLN A 121 -12.38 -2.67 4.70
N ARG A 122 -11.15 -2.19 4.63
CA ARG A 122 -10.79 -0.76 4.57
C ARG A 122 -10.76 -0.22 3.13
N GLY A 123 -11.10 -1.03 2.12
CA GLY A 123 -11.05 -0.66 0.70
C GLY A 123 -9.64 -0.65 0.12
N VAL A 124 -8.68 -1.36 0.74
CA VAL A 124 -7.28 -1.44 0.32
C VAL A 124 -7.04 -2.73 -0.46
N VAL A 125 -6.51 -2.61 -1.68
CA VAL A 125 -5.99 -3.76 -2.45
C VAL A 125 -4.72 -4.28 -1.80
N VAL A 126 -4.52 -5.59 -1.74
CA VAL A 126 -3.35 -6.22 -1.12
C VAL A 126 -2.57 -7.07 -2.11
N ILE A 127 -1.25 -6.98 -2.05
CA ILE A 127 -0.33 -7.75 -2.91
C ILE A 127 0.65 -8.58 -2.05
N PRO A 128 0.14 -9.60 -1.31
CA PRO A 128 0.98 -10.44 -0.48
C PRO A 128 1.89 -11.33 -1.32
N LYS A 129 3.18 -11.35 -1.04
CA LYS A 129 4.17 -12.20 -1.72
C LYS A 129 4.34 -13.52 -0.99
N SER A 130 4.25 -14.63 -1.72
CA SER A 130 4.69 -15.94 -1.26
C SER A 130 5.32 -16.75 -2.39
N THR A 131 6.20 -17.70 -2.03
CA THR A 131 6.75 -18.72 -2.93
C THR A 131 6.23 -20.12 -2.58
N HIS A 132 5.39 -20.24 -1.55
CA HIS A 132 4.78 -21.49 -1.10
C HIS A 132 3.33 -21.54 -1.60
N GLN A 133 3.00 -22.57 -2.37
CA GLN A 133 1.67 -22.74 -2.95
C GLN A 133 0.56 -22.63 -1.89
N GLN A 134 0.65 -23.37 -0.79
CA GLN A 134 -0.34 -23.34 0.28
C GLN A 134 -0.60 -21.92 0.80
N ARG A 135 0.47 -21.12 1.01
CA ARG A 135 0.32 -19.72 1.49
C ARG A 135 -0.31 -18.82 0.44
N ILE A 136 -0.08 -19.08 -0.85
CA ILE A 136 -0.73 -18.34 -1.94
C ILE A 136 -2.22 -18.61 -1.91
N GLU A 137 -2.62 -19.87 -1.78
CA GLU A 137 -4.02 -20.30 -1.66
C GLU A 137 -4.69 -19.71 -0.41
N GLU A 138 -4.04 -19.77 0.75
CA GLU A 138 -4.51 -19.16 2.00
C GLU A 138 -4.69 -17.63 1.87
N ASN A 139 -3.74 -16.93 1.27
CA ASN A 139 -3.81 -15.48 1.07
C ASN A 139 -4.99 -15.08 0.16
N PHE A 140 -5.43 -15.96 -0.73
CA PHE A 140 -6.60 -15.73 -1.57
C PHE A 140 -7.92 -16.12 -0.88
N ALA A 141 -7.89 -17.06 0.08
CA ALA A 141 -9.06 -17.57 0.79
C ALA A 141 -9.51 -16.66 1.97
N ILE A 142 -9.84 -15.41 1.64
CA ILE A 142 -10.21 -14.36 2.61
C ILE A 142 -11.63 -13.81 2.40
N TRP A 143 -12.43 -14.44 1.55
CA TRP A 143 -13.73 -13.93 1.14
C TRP A 143 -14.92 -14.55 1.88
N ASP A 144 -14.68 -15.62 2.61
CA ASP A 144 -15.70 -16.44 3.31
C ASP A 144 -15.92 -16.02 4.78
N PHE A 145 -15.28 -14.94 5.25
CA PHE A 145 -15.48 -14.39 6.59
C PHE A 145 -15.40 -12.85 6.57
N SER A 146 -15.84 -12.23 7.63
CA SER A 146 -15.72 -10.77 7.83
C SER A 146 -15.33 -10.47 9.27
N LEU A 147 -14.46 -9.49 9.44
CA LEU A 147 -14.12 -8.95 10.75
C LEU A 147 -15.23 -8.00 11.22
N THR A 148 -15.57 -8.07 12.49
CA THR A 148 -16.50 -7.15 13.15
C THR A 148 -15.88 -5.76 13.28
N GLU A 149 -16.71 -4.73 13.48
CA GLU A 149 -16.23 -3.35 13.73
C GLU A 149 -15.27 -3.29 14.93
N LYS A 150 -15.53 -4.08 15.98
CA LYS A 150 -14.67 -4.19 17.15
C LYS A 150 -13.28 -4.74 16.79
N GLU A 151 -13.24 -5.84 16.03
CA GLU A 151 -11.97 -6.44 15.59
C GLU A 151 -11.21 -5.50 14.65
N MET A 152 -11.91 -4.84 13.72
CA MET A 152 -11.33 -3.82 12.85
C MET A 152 -10.67 -2.69 13.67
N ALA A 153 -11.35 -2.19 14.69
CA ALA A 153 -10.81 -1.16 15.58
C ALA A 153 -9.63 -1.68 16.41
N GLN A 154 -9.70 -2.90 16.92
CA GLN A 154 -8.61 -3.51 17.68
C GLN A 154 -7.35 -3.70 16.82
N ILE A 155 -7.48 -4.18 15.58
CA ILE A 155 -6.35 -4.30 14.66
C ILE A 155 -5.78 -2.91 14.34
N SER A 156 -6.64 -1.93 14.08
CA SER A 156 -6.22 -0.56 13.80
C SER A 156 -5.52 0.12 14.99
N SER A 157 -5.79 -0.31 16.22
CA SER A 157 -5.10 0.20 17.42
C SER A 157 -3.63 -0.24 17.56
N LEU A 158 -3.18 -1.19 16.74
CA LEU A 158 -1.78 -1.59 16.67
C LEU A 158 -0.90 -0.58 15.90
N ASP A 159 -1.50 0.43 15.29
CA ASP A 159 -0.79 1.43 14.49
C ASP A 159 0.25 2.19 15.30
N LEU A 160 1.48 2.19 14.80
CA LEU A 160 2.62 2.93 15.37
C LEU A 160 2.84 4.28 14.68
N GLY A 161 1.98 4.62 13.71
CA GLY A 161 2.15 5.79 12.87
C GLY A 161 3.49 5.76 12.11
N TYR A 162 4.07 6.92 11.84
CA TYR A 162 5.33 7.03 11.09
C TYR A 162 6.54 6.35 11.76
N VAL A 163 6.45 6.03 13.04
CA VAL A 163 7.49 5.24 13.74
C VAL A 163 7.46 3.78 13.28
N GLY A 164 6.29 3.30 12.84
CA GLY A 164 6.09 1.94 12.32
C GLY A 164 6.54 1.76 10.87
N GLU A 165 6.85 2.83 10.15
CA GLU A 165 7.30 2.75 8.76
C GLU A 165 8.68 2.07 8.67
N SER A 166 8.79 1.13 7.75
CA SER A 166 10.00 0.34 7.55
C SER A 166 11.00 1.02 6.64
N VAL A 167 10.51 1.73 5.63
CA VAL A 167 11.32 2.44 4.63
C VAL A 167 10.94 3.91 4.69
N LYS A 168 11.76 4.71 5.33
CA LYS A 168 11.48 6.11 5.63
C LYS A 168 11.60 7.02 4.40
N HIS A 169 10.64 6.93 3.49
CA HIS A 169 10.61 7.69 2.23
C HIS A 169 10.67 9.22 2.42
N PHE A 170 10.23 9.72 3.57
CA PHE A 170 10.34 11.13 3.94
C PHE A 170 11.65 11.48 4.66
N ASN A 171 12.54 10.50 4.92
CA ASN A 171 13.85 10.78 5.51
C ASN A 171 14.80 11.32 4.44
N PRO A 172 15.39 12.53 4.62
CA PRO A 172 16.31 13.12 3.64
C PRO A 172 17.55 12.26 3.35
N GLU A 173 18.05 11.50 4.32
CA GLU A 173 19.20 10.61 4.13
C GLU A 173 18.83 9.42 3.25
N PHE A 174 17.67 8.83 3.45
CA PHE A 174 17.15 7.77 2.60
C PHE A 174 16.98 8.26 1.16
N VAL A 175 16.36 9.44 0.97
CA VAL A 175 16.16 10.03 -0.35
C VAL A 175 17.51 10.30 -1.03
N ARG A 176 18.47 10.90 -0.33
CA ARG A 176 19.84 11.11 -0.88
C ARG A 176 20.51 9.80 -1.24
N GLY A 177 20.40 8.78 -0.39
CA GLY A 177 20.93 7.44 -0.66
C GLY A 177 20.35 6.82 -1.93
N CYS A 178 19.03 6.87 -2.10
CA CYS A 178 18.36 6.38 -3.32
C CYS A 178 18.82 7.14 -4.57
N LEU A 179 18.98 8.46 -4.46
CA LEU A 179 19.39 9.30 -5.60
C LEU A 179 20.87 9.14 -5.97
N ALA A 180 21.71 8.67 -5.04
CA ALA A 180 23.13 8.39 -5.30
C ALA A 180 23.34 7.06 -6.07
N VAL A 181 22.35 6.17 -6.11
CA VAL A 181 22.45 4.92 -6.87
C VAL A 181 22.35 5.24 -8.37
N LYS A 182 23.41 4.95 -9.10
CA LYS A 182 23.40 4.99 -10.58
C LYS A 182 22.72 3.71 -11.08
N ILE A 183 21.61 3.87 -11.79
CA ILE A 183 20.86 2.74 -12.37
C ILE A 183 21.35 2.44 -13.79
N HIS A 184 21.90 3.45 -14.47
CA HIS A 184 22.53 3.34 -15.79
C HIS A 184 23.78 4.24 -15.83
N ASP A 185 24.81 3.82 -16.55
CA ASP A 185 25.96 4.63 -16.95
C ASP A 185 25.58 5.55 -18.11
#